data_455c9ba948847e28c63c8a1efe546e2a
#
_entry.id   455c9ba948847e28c63c8a1efe546e2a
#
_cell.length_a   1.000
_cell.length_b   1.000
_cell.length_c   1.000
_cell.angle_alpha   90.00
_cell.angle_beta   90.00
_cell.angle_gamma   90.00
#
_symmetry.space_group_name_H-M   'P 1'
#
loop_
_entity.id
_entity.type
_entity.pdbx_description
1 polymer ?
#
loop_
_entity_poly.entity_id
_entity_poly.type
_entity_poly.pdbx_seq_one_letter_code
_entity_poly.pdbx_strand_id
1 'polypeptide(L)'
;MKPIPELEEGGGCNGPAPQVGLTLSQSDQAVVARSRITIGLDVTFPEGVHVYAPGVTAYKPISLQLEPAGELRPLQAVYPDANFLFLPAIGETVPVFEGRFRITQDLVVASKATFIKSVGKGRKLTVAGSLRYQACDQTKCFLPAEIPVSWEIQVAPLDLERAPAAVQHK
;
A
#
# COMPACT_ATOMS: atom_id res chain seq x y z
N MET A 1 -15.93 -28.39 -12.75
CA MET A 1 -14.78 -27.80 -12.08
C MET A 1 -14.25 -28.79 -11.08
N LYS A 2 -13.07 -29.35 -11.31
CA LYS A 2 -12.47 -30.29 -10.37
C LYS A 2 -12.06 -29.57 -9.10
N PRO A 3 -12.38 -30.10 -7.91
CA PRO A 3 -11.82 -29.54 -6.68
C PRO A 3 -10.31 -29.70 -6.72
N ILE A 4 -9.61 -28.63 -6.37
CA ILE A 4 -8.18 -28.68 -6.15
C ILE A 4 -7.96 -29.64 -4.97
N PRO A 5 -7.08 -30.66 -5.08
CA PRO A 5 -6.83 -31.52 -3.96
C PRO A 5 -6.31 -30.70 -2.78
N GLU A 6 -6.98 -30.85 -1.68
CA GLU A 6 -6.50 -30.28 -0.42
C GLU A 6 -5.13 -30.86 -0.11
N LEU A 7 -4.13 -30.00 -0.14
CA LEU A 7 -2.82 -30.34 0.39
C LEU A 7 -2.94 -30.29 1.91
N GLU A 8 -3.30 -31.41 2.49
CA GLU A 8 -3.16 -31.61 3.92
C GLU A 8 -1.69 -31.72 4.27
N GLU A 9 -1.08 -30.58 4.51
CA GLU A 9 0.27 -30.55 5.06
C GLU A 9 0.26 -29.66 6.31
N GLY A 10 0.51 -30.30 7.39
CA GLY A 10 0.60 -29.88 8.77
C GLY A 10 0.79 -28.40 9.13
N GLY A 11 -0.11 -27.86 9.89
CA GLY A 11 -0.04 -26.52 10.46
C GLY A 11 -0.61 -25.46 9.54
N GLY A 12 -1.51 -25.81 8.77
CA GLY A 12 -1.98 -25.41 7.53
C GLY A 12 -2.70 -24.10 7.37
N CYS A 13 -2.41 -23.56 6.24
CA CYS A 13 -3.25 -22.59 5.58
C CYS A 13 -4.45 -23.31 4.98
N ASN A 14 -5.62 -23.06 5.51
CA ASN A 14 -6.85 -23.73 5.10
C ASN A 14 -7.79 -22.75 4.39
N GLY A 15 -8.04 -23.03 3.13
CA GLY A 15 -9.03 -22.33 2.34
C GLY A 15 -8.59 -20.94 1.85
N PRO A 16 -9.45 -20.29 1.04
CA PRO A 16 -9.17 -18.97 0.51
C PRO A 16 -9.20 -17.92 1.63
N ALA A 17 -8.40 -16.87 1.46
CA ALA A 17 -8.40 -15.74 2.38
C ALA A 17 -9.81 -15.12 2.47
N PRO A 18 -10.21 -14.62 3.65
CA PRO A 18 -11.47 -13.93 3.80
C PRO A 18 -11.51 -12.67 2.92
N GLN A 19 -12.71 -12.27 2.55
CA GLN A 19 -12.90 -11.07 1.74
C GLN A 19 -12.43 -9.83 2.50
N VAL A 20 -11.59 -9.03 1.86
CA VAL A 20 -11.06 -7.79 2.40
C VAL A 20 -11.66 -6.60 1.65
N GLY A 21 -12.03 -5.56 2.40
CA GLY A 21 -12.44 -4.29 1.82
C GLY A 21 -11.24 -3.40 1.59
N LEU A 22 -11.13 -2.80 0.41
CA LEU A 22 -10.07 -1.86 0.06
C LEU A 22 -10.68 -0.56 -0.46
N THR A 23 -10.17 0.56 0.05
CA THR A 23 -10.47 1.89 -0.48
C THR A 23 -9.18 2.63 -0.72
N LEU A 24 -8.96 3.07 -1.95
CA LEU A 24 -7.77 3.79 -2.35
C LEU A 24 -8.01 5.29 -2.30
N SER A 25 -7.01 6.04 -1.86
CA SER A 25 -7.06 7.49 -1.77
C SER A 25 -5.71 8.10 -2.12
N GLN A 26 -5.72 9.39 -2.39
CA GLN A 26 -4.51 10.17 -2.64
C GLN A 26 -4.70 11.59 -2.12
N SER A 27 -3.62 12.21 -1.66
CA SER A 27 -3.67 13.55 -1.07
C SER A 27 -4.06 14.64 -2.07
N ASP A 28 -3.70 14.43 -3.34
CA ASP A 28 -3.94 15.39 -4.41
C ASP A 28 -4.36 14.68 -5.68
N GLN A 29 -5.24 15.30 -6.47
CA GLN A 29 -5.63 14.78 -7.78
C GLN A 29 -4.51 14.95 -8.80
N ALA A 30 -3.75 16.03 -8.68
CA ALA A 30 -2.65 16.35 -9.58
C ALA A 30 -1.43 16.85 -8.80
N VAL A 31 -0.27 16.54 -9.30
CA VAL A 31 1.02 16.98 -8.75
C VAL A 31 1.86 17.61 -9.83
N VAL A 32 2.84 18.41 -9.42
CA VAL A 32 3.86 18.95 -10.32
C VAL A 32 5.19 18.24 -10.08
N ALA A 33 6.10 18.36 -11.04
CA ALA A 33 7.46 17.85 -10.87
C ALA A 33 8.10 18.43 -9.60
N ARG A 34 8.95 17.64 -8.94
CA ARG A 34 9.63 17.95 -7.67
C ARG A 34 8.71 17.98 -6.45
N SER A 35 7.44 17.70 -6.60
CA SER A 35 6.51 17.65 -5.47
C SER A 35 6.39 16.25 -4.88
N ARG A 36 5.62 16.14 -3.84
CA ARG A 36 5.33 14.89 -3.13
C ARG A 36 3.82 14.67 -3.10
N ILE A 37 3.41 13.44 -3.22
CA ILE A 37 2.02 13.03 -3.05
C ILE A 37 1.96 11.84 -2.09
N THR A 38 0.93 11.79 -1.26
CA THR A 38 0.67 10.66 -0.39
C THR A 38 -0.47 9.84 -0.95
N ILE A 39 -0.22 8.57 -1.19
CA ILE A 39 -1.27 7.59 -1.49
C ILE A 39 -1.68 6.88 -0.22
N GLY A 40 -2.94 6.49 -0.15
CA GLY A 40 -3.52 5.81 0.98
C GLY A 40 -4.28 4.57 0.57
N LEU A 41 -4.25 3.57 1.43
CA LEU A 41 -4.99 2.34 1.28
C LEU A 41 -5.70 2.05 2.59
N ASP A 42 -7.01 2.19 2.62
CA ASP A 42 -7.84 1.76 3.72
C ASP A 42 -8.16 0.28 3.54
N VAL A 43 -7.79 -0.51 4.53
CA VAL A 43 -7.97 -1.96 4.54
C VAL A 43 -8.96 -2.30 5.63
N THR A 44 -9.95 -3.14 5.30
CA THR A 44 -10.95 -3.60 6.27
C THR A 44 -11.06 -5.11 6.22
N PHE A 45 -10.78 -5.75 7.35
CA PHE A 45 -10.98 -7.19 7.52
C PHE A 45 -12.27 -7.48 8.29
N PRO A 46 -12.90 -8.64 8.05
CA PRO A 46 -14.04 -9.07 8.85
C PRO A 46 -13.70 -9.21 10.33
N GLU A 47 -14.71 -9.13 11.17
CA GLU A 47 -14.55 -9.37 12.60
C GLU A 47 -13.93 -10.75 12.87
N GLY A 48 -13.03 -10.82 13.84
CA GLY A 48 -12.33 -12.04 14.21
C GLY A 48 -11.13 -12.41 13.35
N VAL A 49 -10.85 -11.62 12.32
CA VAL A 49 -9.72 -11.84 11.41
C VAL A 49 -8.61 -10.82 11.70
N HIS A 50 -7.38 -11.30 11.75
CA HIS A 50 -6.22 -10.44 11.93
C HIS A 50 -5.15 -10.77 10.88
N VAL A 51 -4.26 -9.82 10.66
CA VAL A 51 -3.04 -9.97 9.86
C VAL A 51 -1.85 -9.54 10.68
N TYR A 52 -0.69 -10.14 10.41
CA TYR A 52 0.53 -9.78 11.12
C TYR A 52 1.06 -8.44 10.63
N ALA A 53 1.48 -7.60 11.59
CA ALA A 53 2.11 -6.32 11.30
C ALA A 53 3.53 -6.51 10.75
N PRO A 54 4.06 -5.53 10.01
CA PRO A 54 5.45 -5.55 9.56
C PRO A 54 6.43 -5.72 10.72
N GLY A 55 7.55 -6.42 10.48
CA GLY A 55 8.57 -6.70 11.49
C GLY A 55 8.45 -8.08 12.12
N VAL A 56 7.37 -8.80 11.87
CA VAL A 56 7.23 -10.20 12.30
C VAL A 56 7.97 -11.09 11.30
N THR A 57 8.95 -11.86 11.77
CA THR A 57 9.79 -12.70 10.88
C THR A 57 9.30 -14.13 10.74
N ALA A 58 8.58 -14.63 11.76
CA ALA A 58 8.09 -16.01 11.78
C ALA A 58 6.84 -16.23 10.94
N TYR A 59 6.17 -15.17 10.52
CA TYR A 59 4.93 -15.20 9.78
C TYR A 59 5.01 -14.27 8.57
N LYS A 60 4.01 -14.33 7.71
CA LYS A 60 3.92 -13.43 6.54
C LYS A 60 3.20 -12.13 6.92
N PRO A 61 3.93 -11.06 7.21
CA PRO A 61 3.31 -9.80 7.57
C PRO A 61 2.63 -9.15 6.36
N ILE A 62 1.66 -8.28 6.65
CA ILE A 62 1.06 -7.46 5.60
C ILE A 62 2.10 -6.52 5.00
N SER A 63 2.10 -6.37 3.69
CA SER A 63 2.99 -5.44 3.00
C SER A 63 2.31 -4.83 1.78
N LEU A 64 2.47 -3.52 1.63
CA LEU A 64 2.17 -2.81 0.40
C LEU A 64 3.46 -2.67 -0.40
N GLN A 65 3.47 -3.24 -1.61
CA GLN A 65 4.61 -3.18 -2.51
C GLN A 65 4.19 -2.49 -3.79
N LEU A 66 4.90 -1.42 -4.13
CA LEU A 66 4.67 -0.67 -5.36
C LEU A 66 5.66 -1.09 -6.43
N GLU A 67 5.17 -1.18 -7.65
CA GLU A 67 6.01 -1.41 -8.82
C GLU A 67 6.77 -0.12 -9.16
N PRO A 68 8.01 -0.22 -9.67
CA PRO A 68 8.74 0.95 -10.12
C PRO A 68 7.97 1.69 -11.22
N ALA A 69 7.77 2.97 -11.02
CA ALA A 69 7.16 3.86 -11.99
C ALA A 69 8.16 4.98 -12.31
N GLY A 70 9.09 4.74 -13.16
CA GLY A 70 10.28 5.54 -13.53
C GLY A 70 10.39 6.98 -13.01
N GLU A 71 9.32 7.75 -13.08
CA GLU A 71 9.28 9.16 -12.69
C GLU A 71 8.79 9.37 -11.25
N LEU A 72 8.29 8.33 -10.61
CA LEU A 72 7.82 8.38 -9.23
C LEU A 72 8.69 7.50 -8.35
N ARG A 73 9.24 8.08 -7.30
CA ARG A 73 10.06 7.34 -6.33
C ARG A 73 9.25 7.13 -5.06
N PRO A 74 8.85 5.90 -4.75
CA PRO A 74 8.18 5.61 -3.50
C PRO A 74 9.15 5.73 -2.32
N LEU A 75 8.70 6.33 -1.24
CA LEU A 75 9.35 6.27 0.05
C LEU A 75 8.83 5.04 0.81
N GLN A 76 9.26 4.89 2.04
CA GLN A 76 8.84 3.74 2.85
C GLN A 76 7.33 3.84 3.17
N ALA A 77 6.63 2.72 3.07
CA ALA A 77 5.22 2.64 3.49
C ALA A 77 5.11 2.84 5.01
N VAL A 78 4.07 3.56 5.41
CA VAL A 78 3.78 3.84 6.82
C VAL A 78 2.54 3.07 7.23
N TYR A 79 2.71 2.27 8.26
CA TYR A 79 1.64 1.46 8.85
C TYR A 79 1.23 2.07 10.20
N PRO A 80 -0.02 1.86 10.64
CA PRO A 80 -0.42 2.32 11.97
C PRO A 80 0.25 1.52 13.07
N ASP A 81 0.08 1.96 14.29
CA ASP A 81 0.51 1.20 15.46
C ASP A 81 -0.24 -0.13 15.52
N ALA A 82 0.49 -1.20 15.77
CA ALA A 82 -0.08 -2.53 15.85
C ALA A 82 -0.75 -2.79 17.19
N ASN A 83 -1.81 -3.60 17.17
CA ASN A 83 -2.35 -4.22 18.36
C ASN A 83 -1.53 -5.47 18.68
N PHE A 84 -1.48 -5.84 19.95
CA PHE A 84 -0.79 -7.05 20.39
C PHE A 84 -1.81 -8.12 20.72
N LEU A 85 -1.70 -9.26 20.05
CA LEU A 85 -2.59 -10.39 20.23
C LEU A 85 -1.81 -11.56 20.83
N PHE A 86 -2.33 -12.09 21.93
CA PHE A 86 -1.79 -13.32 22.52
C PHE A 86 -2.38 -14.52 21.79
N LEU A 87 -1.50 -15.39 21.30
CA LEU A 87 -1.87 -16.62 20.59
C LEU A 87 -1.63 -17.83 21.51
N PRO A 88 -2.67 -18.36 22.17
CA PRO A 88 -2.50 -19.46 23.12
C PRO A 88 -1.89 -20.71 22.52
N ALA A 89 -2.17 -20.99 21.23
CA ALA A 89 -1.68 -22.17 20.55
C ALA A 89 -0.15 -22.23 20.48
N ILE A 90 0.52 -21.09 20.46
CA ILE A 90 1.98 -20.99 20.41
C ILE A 90 2.59 -20.30 21.62
N GLY A 91 1.76 -19.76 22.52
CA GLY A 91 2.20 -19.09 23.74
C GLY A 91 2.92 -17.76 23.48
N GLU A 92 2.65 -17.09 22.35
CA GLU A 92 3.33 -15.85 21.96
C GLU A 92 2.35 -14.70 21.81
N THR A 93 2.85 -13.50 22.08
CA THR A 93 2.16 -12.24 21.80
C THR A 93 2.76 -11.64 20.54
N VAL A 94 1.94 -11.38 19.55
CA VAL A 94 2.36 -10.91 18.23
C VAL A 94 1.67 -9.60 17.86
N PRO A 95 2.37 -8.70 17.13
CA PRO A 95 1.76 -7.48 16.63
C PRO A 95 0.88 -7.78 15.42
N VAL A 96 -0.36 -7.30 15.45
CA VAL A 96 -1.36 -7.56 14.41
C VAL A 96 -2.15 -6.30 14.09
N PHE A 97 -2.82 -6.33 12.94
CA PHE A 97 -3.88 -5.39 12.59
C PHE A 97 -5.20 -6.14 12.48
N GLU A 98 -6.25 -5.50 12.98
CA GLU A 98 -7.61 -6.02 12.97
C GLU A 98 -8.58 -4.94 12.49
N GLY A 99 -9.72 -5.34 11.95
CA GLY A 99 -10.77 -4.43 11.53
C GLY A 99 -10.31 -3.50 10.42
N ARG A 100 -10.49 -2.20 10.62
CA ARG A 100 -10.14 -1.17 9.65
C ARG A 100 -8.86 -0.43 10.06
N PHE A 101 -7.95 -0.31 9.12
CA PHE A 101 -6.72 0.46 9.31
C PHE A 101 -6.25 1.04 7.99
N ARG A 102 -5.35 2.02 8.05
CA ARG A 102 -4.83 2.71 6.88
C ARG A 102 -3.33 2.55 6.75
N ILE A 103 -2.90 2.22 5.52
CA ILE A 103 -1.50 2.25 5.10
C ILE A 103 -1.32 3.46 4.21
N THR A 104 -0.26 4.23 4.43
CA THR A 104 0.08 5.37 3.58
C THR A 104 1.49 5.22 3.02
N GLN A 105 1.72 5.83 1.88
CA GLN A 105 3.04 5.86 1.27
C GLN A 105 3.22 7.13 0.47
N ASP A 106 4.33 7.81 0.71
CA ASP A 106 4.68 9.01 -0.04
C ASP A 106 5.42 8.64 -1.32
N LEU A 107 5.10 9.37 -2.36
CA LEU A 107 5.76 9.29 -3.66
C LEU A 107 6.38 10.65 -3.98
N VAL A 108 7.63 10.65 -4.41
CA VAL A 108 8.33 11.85 -4.83
C VAL A 108 8.39 11.88 -6.35
N VAL A 109 7.92 12.98 -6.93
CA VAL A 109 7.92 13.16 -8.38
C VAL A 109 9.32 13.57 -8.85
N ALA A 110 9.80 12.94 -9.91
CA ALA A 110 11.15 13.18 -10.43
C ALA A 110 11.41 14.64 -10.76
N SER A 111 12.64 15.07 -10.54
CA SER A 111 13.11 16.41 -10.84
C SER A 111 13.95 16.51 -12.13
N LYS A 112 14.08 15.41 -12.86
CA LYS A 112 14.91 15.36 -14.08
C LYS A 112 14.35 16.29 -15.15
N ALA A 113 15.21 17.09 -15.77
CA ALA A 113 14.81 18.04 -16.80
C ALA A 113 14.12 17.37 -18.00
N THR A 114 14.54 16.17 -18.37
CA THR A 114 13.91 15.39 -19.44
C THR A 114 12.46 15.05 -19.12
N PHE A 115 12.18 14.65 -17.87
CA PHE A 115 10.82 14.38 -17.42
C PHE A 115 9.98 15.68 -17.37
N ILE A 116 10.52 16.74 -16.80
CA ILE A 116 9.84 18.05 -16.72
C ILE A 116 9.42 18.51 -18.13
N LYS A 117 10.29 18.36 -19.11
CA LYS A 117 9.98 18.70 -20.50
C LYS A 117 8.92 17.78 -21.10
N SER A 118 8.96 16.49 -20.79
CA SER A 118 8.01 15.50 -21.33
C SER A 118 6.60 15.67 -20.79
N VAL A 119 6.43 16.26 -19.61
CA VAL A 119 5.13 16.52 -19.03
C VAL A 119 4.31 17.51 -19.86
N GLY A 120 4.96 18.53 -20.44
CA GLY A 120 4.34 19.47 -21.39
C GLY A 120 2.99 20.01 -20.94
N LYS A 121 1.91 19.46 -21.51
CA LYS A 121 0.51 19.82 -21.20
C LYS A 121 -0.10 19.01 -20.06
N GLY A 122 0.69 18.23 -19.34
CA GLY A 122 0.25 17.31 -18.34
C GLY A 122 0.41 15.86 -18.78
N ARG A 123 0.52 14.97 -17.82
CA ARG A 123 0.67 13.53 -18.04
C ARG A 123 0.01 12.74 -16.92
N LYS A 124 -0.66 11.67 -17.29
CA LYS A 124 -1.24 10.73 -16.34
C LYS A 124 -0.26 9.60 -16.09
N LEU A 125 0.02 9.33 -14.82
CA LEU A 125 0.87 8.22 -14.39
C LEU A 125 0.04 7.23 -13.59
N THR A 126 0.26 5.95 -13.84
CA THR A 126 -0.33 4.88 -13.04
C THR A 126 0.72 4.33 -12.09
N VAL A 127 0.41 4.35 -10.81
CA VAL A 127 1.21 3.70 -9.77
C VAL A 127 0.53 2.40 -9.45
N ALA A 128 1.12 1.30 -9.86
CA ALA A 128 0.62 -0.04 -9.60
C ALA A 128 1.39 -0.69 -8.47
N GLY A 129 0.75 -1.63 -7.80
CA GLY A 129 1.37 -2.39 -6.73
C GLY A 129 0.50 -3.54 -6.30
N SER A 130 0.85 -4.13 -5.19
CA SER A 130 0.07 -5.21 -4.59
C SER A 130 0.08 -5.12 -3.07
N LEU A 131 -1.05 -5.48 -2.49
CA LEU A 131 -1.18 -5.71 -1.06
C LEU A 131 -1.03 -7.20 -0.83
N ARG A 132 0.00 -7.59 -0.09
CA ARG A 132 0.27 -8.98 0.28
C ARG A 132 -0.01 -9.17 1.75
N TYR A 133 -0.69 -10.25 2.10
CA TYR A 133 -1.00 -10.55 3.49
C TYR A 133 -1.33 -12.03 3.66
N GLN A 134 -1.29 -12.46 4.91
CA GLN A 134 -1.85 -13.73 5.34
C GLN A 134 -2.79 -13.46 6.50
N ALA A 135 -4.06 -13.71 6.29
CA ALA A 135 -5.08 -13.52 7.30
C ALA A 135 -5.21 -14.78 8.16
N CYS A 136 -5.48 -14.59 9.43
CA CYS A 136 -5.73 -15.66 10.39
C CYS A 136 -6.96 -15.34 11.22
N ASP A 137 -7.67 -16.36 11.65
CA ASP A 137 -8.65 -16.23 12.71
C ASP A 137 -8.09 -16.82 14.02
N GLN A 138 -8.92 -17.09 14.99
CA GLN A 138 -8.47 -17.62 16.30
C GLN A 138 -7.98 -19.07 16.22
N THR A 139 -8.33 -19.80 15.18
CA THR A 139 -8.07 -21.24 15.07
C THR A 139 -7.14 -21.61 13.93
N LYS A 140 -7.09 -20.81 12.88
CA LYS A 140 -6.33 -21.15 11.67
C LYS A 140 -5.85 -19.91 10.92
N CYS A 141 -4.83 -20.10 10.09
CA CYS A 141 -4.44 -19.12 9.06
C CYS A 141 -4.95 -19.56 7.70
N PHE A 142 -5.37 -18.59 6.90
CA PHE A 142 -5.78 -18.79 5.53
C PHE A 142 -4.56 -18.80 4.59
N LEU A 143 -4.77 -19.14 3.34
CA LEU A 143 -3.73 -19.06 2.34
C LEU A 143 -3.28 -17.60 2.18
N PRO A 144 -1.97 -17.36 1.97
CA PRO A 144 -1.49 -16.03 1.64
C PRO A 144 -2.20 -15.48 0.41
N ALA A 145 -2.52 -14.20 0.45
CA ALA A 145 -3.22 -13.52 -0.63
C ALA A 145 -2.42 -12.33 -1.14
N GLU A 146 -2.62 -12.00 -2.40
CA GLU A 146 -2.05 -10.84 -3.06
C GLU A 146 -3.16 -10.15 -3.85
N ILE A 147 -3.39 -8.88 -3.58
CA ILE A 147 -4.42 -8.08 -4.24
C ILE A 147 -3.74 -6.96 -5.01
N PRO A 148 -3.95 -6.87 -6.33
CA PRO A 148 -3.41 -5.76 -7.11
C PRO A 148 -4.13 -4.46 -6.74
N VAL A 149 -3.37 -3.38 -6.66
CA VAL A 149 -3.87 -2.03 -6.40
C VAL A 149 -3.22 -1.06 -7.37
N SER A 150 -3.91 0.02 -7.69
CA SER A 150 -3.34 1.06 -8.54
C SER A 150 -3.96 2.42 -8.27
N TRP A 151 -3.14 3.45 -8.41
CA TRP A 151 -3.55 4.85 -8.31
C TRP A 151 -3.22 5.56 -9.62
N GLU A 152 -4.12 6.42 -10.06
CA GLU A 152 -3.88 7.28 -11.20
C GLU A 152 -3.54 8.69 -10.71
N ILE A 153 -2.35 9.17 -11.07
CA ILE A 153 -1.83 10.46 -10.63
C ILE A 153 -1.62 11.33 -11.85
N GLN A 154 -2.25 12.49 -11.85
CA GLN A 154 -2.05 13.49 -12.88
C GLN A 154 -0.82 14.34 -12.55
N VAL A 155 0.13 14.39 -13.46
CA VAL A 155 1.27 15.30 -13.34
C VAL A 155 1.00 16.50 -14.22
N ALA A 156 0.80 17.64 -13.56
CA ALA A 156 0.59 18.92 -14.24
C ALA A 156 1.94 19.53 -14.65
N PRO A 157 1.96 20.40 -15.69
CA PRO A 157 3.16 21.13 -16.03
C PRO A 157 3.64 21.99 -14.87
N LEU A 158 4.97 22.04 -14.68
CA LEU A 158 5.55 22.97 -13.72
C LEU A 158 5.41 24.37 -14.26
N ASP A 159 4.78 25.24 -13.48
CA ASP A 159 4.69 26.66 -13.83
C ASP A 159 6.05 27.32 -13.60
N LEU A 160 6.70 27.64 -14.69
CA LEU A 160 7.99 28.32 -14.68
C LEU A 160 7.87 29.83 -14.95
N GLU A 161 6.63 30.36 -15.05
CA GLU A 161 6.45 31.79 -15.23
C GLU A 161 6.94 32.55 -14.00
N ARG A 162 7.62 33.64 -14.26
CA ARG A 162 8.09 34.53 -13.21
C ARG A 162 6.91 35.13 -12.46
N ALA A 163 6.99 35.10 -11.15
CA ALA A 163 6.04 35.84 -10.34
C ALA A 163 6.00 37.32 -10.80
N PRO A 164 4.83 37.97 -10.76
CA PRO A 164 4.71 39.40 -11.07
C PRO A 164 5.73 40.22 -10.28
N ALA A 165 6.23 41.27 -10.88
CA ALA A 165 7.26 42.11 -10.27
C ALA A 165 6.91 42.62 -8.85
N ALA A 166 5.62 42.77 -8.57
CA ALA A 166 5.10 43.19 -7.25
C ALA A 166 5.37 42.19 -6.11
N VAL A 167 5.61 40.90 -6.42
CA VAL A 167 5.87 39.85 -5.42
C VAL A 167 7.30 39.31 -5.48
N GLN A 168 8.15 39.87 -6.33
CA GLN A 168 9.56 39.54 -6.38
C GLN A 168 10.30 40.28 -5.27
N HIS A 169 10.85 39.53 -4.34
CA HIS A 169 11.77 40.11 -3.36
C HIS A 169 13.13 40.33 -4.02
N LYS A 170 13.65 41.53 -3.86
CA LYS A 170 14.98 41.85 -4.32
C LYS A 170 16.03 41.23 -3.40
#